data_b92455ea2a3b134526f26d5cade860a6
#
_entry.id   b92455ea2a3b134526f26d5cade860a6
#
_cell.length_a   1.000
_cell.length_b   1.000
_cell.length_c   1.000
_cell.angle_alpha   90.00
_cell.angle_beta   90.00
_cell.angle_gamma   90.00
#
_symmetry.space_group_name_H-M   'P 1'
#
loop_
_entity.id
_entity.type
_entity.pdbx_description
1 polymer ?
#
loop_
_entity_poly.entity_id
_entity_poly.type
_entity_poly.pdbx_seq_one_letter_code
_entity_poly.pdbx_strand_id
1 'polypeptide(L)'
;MADAISRQAFSDLIGSIYDCALDPFRWERTLADIKDALDCHGITLTLSDLRYDRLLLQKAAGLEASALEQLPKYAPEMHARLRDALASWPSLDEPHVVSRHFSPAYIETSPYFQEWARATGTVDTMALFLMHTPLHLAGLYLGRNVRQGLITDREIELGKLLLPHLRRAVTISNVLDIRTIVGERMAEALDALRCAVLLINEHGTILHANHSAEHMLDEGDPVHSAKGTLHATAPSAASELRSAIALAAGNEAGIGKTGLAIRLTEPDVPPLFAHVLPLTGSNFRTRLQPAAVAAVFIGAPPHAQDGADALAAALGLTPAENRLLASLFAGRTLVSFLSRRREVPVLPRHA
;
A
#
# COMPACT_ATOMS: atom_id res chain seq x y z
N MET A 1 3.17 31.15 31.93
CA MET A 1 3.25 29.76 32.44
C MET A 1 2.22 28.97 31.66
N ALA A 2 2.66 28.14 30.73
CA ALA A 2 1.75 27.25 30.00
C ALA A 2 1.22 26.21 31.02
N ASP A 3 -0.12 26.14 31.14
CA ASP A 3 -0.78 25.25 32.09
C ASP A 3 -0.36 23.81 31.86
N ALA A 4 0.11 23.15 32.93
CA ALA A 4 0.35 21.73 32.92
C ALA A 4 -1.00 21.01 32.65
N ILE A 5 -0.98 19.99 31.76
CA ILE A 5 -2.16 19.16 31.57
C ILE A 5 -2.64 18.60 32.92
N SER A 6 -3.93 18.68 33.20
CA SER A 6 -4.47 18.14 34.43
C SER A 6 -4.29 16.62 34.50
N ARG A 7 -4.17 16.05 35.69
CA ARG A 7 -4.06 14.57 35.86
C ARG A 7 -5.24 13.83 35.23
N GLN A 8 -6.43 14.42 35.33
CA GLN A 8 -7.63 13.84 34.72
C GLN A 8 -7.53 13.85 33.21
N ALA A 9 -7.20 15.00 32.59
CA ALA A 9 -7.06 15.11 31.14
C ALA A 9 -5.96 14.18 30.58
N PHE A 10 -4.85 13.99 31.33
CA PHE A 10 -3.83 13.03 30.95
C PHE A 10 -4.32 11.58 31.01
N SER A 11 -5.07 11.24 32.09
CA SER A 11 -5.68 9.90 32.22
C SER A 11 -6.69 9.63 31.14
N ASP A 12 -7.51 10.61 30.79
CA ASP A 12 -8.52 10.48 29.72
C ASP A 12 -7.84 10.29 28.34
N LEU A 13 -6.73 11.00 28.10
CA LEU A 13 -5.94 10.86 26.88
C LEU A 13 -5.31 9.45 26.77
N ILE A 14 -4.78 8.90 27.86
CA ILE A 14 -4.29 7.52 27.91
C ILE A 14 -5.44 6.55 27.63
N GLY A 15 -6.63 6.77 28.21
CA GLY A 15 -7.83 5.98 27.94
C GLY A 15 -8.18 5.97 26.45
N SER A 16 -8.21 7.15 25.81
CA SER A 16 -8.47 7.29 24.37
C SER A 16 -7.43 6.56 23.51
N ILE A 17 -6.14 6.59 23.90
CA ILE A 17 -5.06 5.85 23.22
C ILE A 17 -5.31 4.33 23.29
N TYR A 18 -5.70 3.80 24.46
CA TYR A 18 -5.97 2.37 24.60
C TYR A 18 -7.30 1.94 23.95
N ASP A 19 -8.29 2.83 23.85
CA ASP A 19 -9.50 2.58 23.09
C ASP A 19 -9.20 2.29 21.60
N CYS A 20 -8.15 2.93 21.04
CA CYS A 20 -7.68 2.63 19.69
C CYS A 20 -7.14 1.20 19.52
N ALA A 21 -6.74 0.53 20.61
CA ALA A 21 -6.34 -0.86 20.59
C ALA A 21 -7.52 -1.81 20.33
N LEU A 22 -8.73 -1.41 20.74
CA LEU A 22 -9.96 -2.16 20.56
C LEU A 22 -10.69 -1.75 19.27
N ASP A 23 -10.57 -0.47 18.87
CA ASP A 23 -11.23 0.09 17.70
C ASP A 23 -10.26 1.01 16.94
N PRO A 24 -9.57 0.50 15.89
CA PRO A 24 -8.60 1.28 15.11
C PRO A 24 -9.18 2.50 14.37
N PHE A 25 -10.50 2.57 14.17
CA PHE A 25 -11.14 3.74 13.55
C PHE A 25 -11.09 4.97 14.47
N ARG A 26 -10.88 4.79 15.77
CA ARG A 26 -10.77 5.89 16.73
C ARG A 26 -9.46 6.67 16.63
N TRP A 27 -8.45 6.15 15.92
CA TRP A 27 -7.15 6.83 15.80
C TRP A 27 -7.25 8.27 15.31
N GLU A 28 -8.12 8.60 14.37
CA GLU A 28 -8.22 9.97 13.84
C GLU A 28 -8.64 10.96 14.94
N ARG A 29 -9.65 10.59 15.75
CA ARG A 29 -10.09 11.39 16.88
C ARG A 29 -9.03 11.47 17.96
N THR A 30 -8.41 10.36 18.31
CA THR A 30 -7.35 10.31 19.34
C THR A 30 -6.13 11.12 18.92
N LEU A 31 -5.78 11.13 17.63
CA LEU A 31 -4.74 12.02 17.11
C LEU A 31 -5.10 13.51 17.32
N ALA A 32 -6.36 13.89 17.10
CA ALA A 32 -6.79 15.25 17.38
C ALA A 32 -6.68 15.60 18.88
N ASP A 33 -7.08 14.69 19.79
CA ASP A 33 -6.96 14.87 21.22
C ASP A 33 -5.48 15.01 21.66
N ILE A 34 -4.57 14.19 21.11
CA ILE A 34 -3.12 14.28 21.36
C ILE A 34 -2.55 15.61 20.87
N LYS A 35 -2.94 16.02 19.65
CA LYS A 35 -2.53 17.29 19.05
C LYS A 35 -2.90 18.47 19.95
N ASP A 36 -4.13 18.47 20.45
CA ASP A 36 -4.64 19.56 21.32
C ASP A 36 -3.95 19.55 22.69
N ALA A 37 -3.71 18.36 23.29
CA ALA A 37 -3.01 18.24 24.57
C ALA A 37 -1.54 18.72 24.50
N LEU A 38 -0.90 18.56 23.34
CA LEU A 38 0.48 18.99 23.08
C LEU A 38 0.55 20.41 22.47
N ASP A 39 -0.56 21.12 22.39
CA ASP A 39 -0.65 22.45 21.78
C ASP A 39 0.06 22.51 20.41
N CYS A 40 -0.29 21.56 19.53
CA CYS A 40 0.22 21.48 18.17
C CYS A 40 -0.88 21.82 17.15
N HIS A 41 -0.50 22.38 16.00
CA HIS A 41 -1.48 22.71 14.96
C HIS A 41 -1.78 21.51 14.06
N GLY A 42 -0.84 20.57 13.91
CA GLY A 42 -0.97 19.38 13.10
C GLY A 42 -0.29 18.18 13.71
N ILE A 43 -0.82 17.00 13.42
CA ILE A 43 -0.27 15.70 13.82
C ILE A 43 -0.43 14.70 12.67
N THR A 44 0.60 13.89 12.45
CA THR A 44 0.54 12.77 11.50
C THR A 44 1.06 11.49 12.14
N LEU A 45 0.35 10.39 11.96
CA LEU A 45 0.80 9.03 12.20
C LEU A 45 1.18 8.42 10.84
N THR A 46 2.43 8.02 10.68
CA THR A 46 2.89 7.43 9.41
C THR A 46 3.56 6.08 9.64
N LEU A 47 3.44 5.22 8.62
CA LEU A 47 4.26 4.04 8.45
C LEU A 47 5.00 4.18 7.11
N SER A 48 6.32 4.09 7.14
CA SER A 48 7.21 4.21 5.98
C SER A 48 7.84 2.87 5.62
N ASP A 49 7.94 2.58 4.32
CA ASP A 49 8.81 1.56 3.76
C ASP A 49 10.15 2.24 3.38
N LEU A 50 11.19 1.96 4.16
CA LEU A 50 12.51 2.58 4.00
C LEU A 50 13.29 2.04 2.79
N ARG A 51 12.88 0.90 2.23
CA ARG A 51 13.53 0.29 1.07
C ARG A 51 13.11 0.96 -0.24
N TYR A 52 11.83 1.36 -0.32
CA TYR A 52 11.25 1.99 -1.51
C TYR A 52 10.95 3.48 -1.31
N ASP A 53 11.40 4.05 -0.20
CA ASP A 53 11.23 5.47 0.17
C ASP A 53 9.78 5.97 0.00
N ARG A 54 8.80 5.19 0.51
CA ARG A 54 7.38 5.51 0.37
C ARG A 54 6.61 5.40 1.69
N LEU A 55 5.53 6.17 1.79
CA LEU A 55 4.57 6.06 2.89
C LEU A 55 3.58 4.93 2.61
N LEU A 56 3.46 3.97 3.54
CA LEU A 56 2.48 2.87 3.50
C LEU A 56 1.16 3.26 4.18
N LEU A 57 1.23 3.99 5.29
CA LEU A 57 0.07 4.49 6.03
C LEU A 57 0.28 5.95 6.36
N GLN A 58 -0.80 6.73 6.29
CA GLN A 58 -0.84 8.11 6.75
C GLN A 58 -2.22 8.39 7.35
N LYS A 59 -2.25 8.72 8.66
CA LYS A 59 -3.41 9.26 9.36
C LYS A 59 -3.03 10.60 9.94
N ALA A 60 -3.93 11.56 9.97
CA ALA A 60 -3.60 12.92 10.40
C ALA A 60 -4.78 13.63 11.05
N ALA A 61 -4.47 14.68 11.82
CA ALA A 61 -5.44 15.65 12.29
C ALA A 61 -4.84 17.07 12.26
N GLY A 62 -5.67 18.07 11.98
CA GLY A 62 -5.28 19.49 11.98
C GLY A 62 -4.52 19.96 10.74
N LEU A 63 -4.36 19.13 9.72
CA LEU A 63 -3.72 19.47 8.44
C LEU A 63 -4.74 19.38 7.30
N GLU A 64 -4.60 20.26 6.32
CA GLU A 64 -5.42 20.25 5.10
C GLU A 64 -5.15 18.99 4.25
N ALA A 65 -6.19 18.47 3.60
CA ALA A 65 -6.08 17.27 2.76
C ALA A 65 -5.05 17.46 1.64
N SER A 66 -5.02 18.64 1.00
CA SER A 66 -4.06 18.99 -0.05
C SER A 66 -2.60 18.95 0.41
N ALA A 67 -2.33 19.30 1.66
CA ALA A 67 -0.99 19.19 2.25
C ALA A 67 -0.61 17.73 2.50
N LEU A 68 -1.57 16.91 2.93
CA LEU A 68 -1.35 15.49 3.16
C LEU A 68 -1.08 14.73 1.87
N GLU A 69 -1.77 15.06 0.78
CA GLU A 69 -1.55 14.48 -0.55
C GLU A 69 -0.14 14.77 -1.11
N GLN A 70 0.45 15.90 -0.73
CA GLN A 70 1.79 16.28 -1.17
C GLN A 70 2.92 15.64 -0.33
N LEU A 71 2.65 15.23 0.90
CA LEU A 71 3.67 14.73 1.82
C LEU A 71 4.49 13.55 1.26
N PRO A 72 3.89 12.56 0.54
CA PRO A 72 4.64 11.46 -0.06
C PRO A 72 5.75 11.89 -1.04
N LYS A 73 5.63 13.06 -1.67
CA LYS A 73 6.67 13.61 -2.57
C LYS A 73 8.01 13.81 -1.85
N TYR A 74 7.98 14.10 -0.56
CA TYR A 74 9.17 14.39 0.24
C TYR A 74 9.69 13.17 0.99
N ALA A 75 9.01 12.01 0.91
CA ALA A 75 9.42 10.81 1.60
C ALA A 75 10.86 10.36 1.30
N PRO A 76 11.36 10.39 0.05
CA PRO A 76 12.75 10.00 -0.25
C PRO A 76 13.79 10.85 0.48
N GLU A 77 13.62 12.17 0.50
CA GLU A 77 14.51 13.10 1.20
C GLU A 77 14.46 12.87 2.72
N MET A 78 13.24 12.82 3.27
CA MET A 78 13.01 12.61 4.70
C MET A 78 13.61 11.28 5.17
N HIS A 79 13.44 10.20 4.41
CA HIS A 79 13.96 8.88 4.75
C HIS A 79 15.50 8.83 4.63
N ALA A 80 16.08 9.46 3.60
CA ALA A 80 17.54 9.55 3.48
C ALA A 80 18.14 10.24 4.71
N ARG A 81 17.60 11.39 5.06
CA ARG A 81 18.07 12.15 6.21
C ARG A 81 17.84 11.43 7.55
N LEU A 82 16.71 10.75 7.66
CA LEU A 82 16.38 9.99 8.86
C LEU A 82 17.31 8.78 9.05
N ARG A 83 17.69 8.07 7.98
CA ARG A 83 18.68 6.98 8.04
C ARG A 83 20.02 7.47 8.62
N ASP A 84 20.49 8.66 8.20
CA ASP A 84 21.70 9.27 8.73
C ASP A 84 21.55 9.62 10.21
N ALA A 85 20.42 10.21 10.57
CA ALA A 85 20.12 10.62 11.94
C ALA A 85 19.97 9.41 12.88
N LEU A 86 19.25 8.36 12.46
CA LEU A 86 19.07 7.14 13.24
C LEU A 86 20.39 6.43 13.59
N ALA A 87 21.39 6.53 12.72
CA ALA A 87 22.72 5.98 12.97
C ALA A 87 23.48 6.76 14.06
N SER A 88 23.12 8.02 14.32
CA SER A 88 23.79 8.91 15.26
C SER A 88 23.02 9.14 16.56
N TRP A 89 21.74 8.85 16.60
CA TRP A 89 20.92 9.08 17.80
C TRP A 89 21.10 7.97 18.84
N PRO A 90 21.24 8.33 20.11
CA PRO A 90 21.54 7.36 21.18
C PRO A 90 20.35 6.45 21.48
N SER A 91 19.13 6.90 21.27
CA SER A 91 17.89 6.13 21.49
C SER A 91 16.73 6.70 20.72
N LEU A 92 15.80 5.84 20.32
CA LEU A 92 14.47 6.20 19.78
C LEU A 92 13.38 6.20 20.86
N ASP A 93 13.75 5.97 22.13
CA ASP A 93 12.82 5.93 23.27
C ASP A 93 12.46 7.31 23.81
N GLU A 94 13.05 8.35 23.22
CA GLU A 94 12.78 9.74 23.55
C GLU A 94 12.19 10.49 22.34
N PRO A 95 11.43 11.59 22.61
CA PRO A 95 10.98 12.50 21.55
C PRO A 95 12.16 13.19 20.87
N HIS A 96 12.10 13.30 19.53
CA HIS A 96 13.10 14.01 18.74
C HIS A 96 12.50 15.28 18.17
N VAL A 97 13.13 16.42 18.42
CA VAL A 97 12.66 17.75 17.99
C VAL A 97 13.55 18.28 16.89
N VAL A 98 12.96 18.71 15.78
CA VAL A 98 13.69 19.19 14.59
C VAL A 98 14.64 20.32 14.94
N SER A 99 14.17 21.37 15.63
CA SER A 99 14.98 22.52 15.99
C SER A 99 16.17 22.21 16.92
N ARG A 100 16.17 21.05 17.57
CA ARG A 100 17.23 20.62 18.51
C ARG A 100 18.21 19.61 17.89
N HIS A 101 17.78 18.88 16.85
CA HIS A 101 18.55 17.75 16.30
C HIS A 101 19.06 17.99 14.87
N PHE A 102 18.48 18.94 14.14
CA PHE A 102 18.92 19.26 12.79
C PHE A 102 19.60 20.62 12.73
N SER A 103 20.63 20.72 11.88
CA SER A 103 21.33 21.97 11.71
C SER A 103 20.48 23.02 10.97
N PRO A 104 20.62 24.31 11.27
CA PRO A 104 19.94 25.37 10.51
C PRO A 104 20.17 25.27 9.01
N ALA A 105 21.40 24.97 8.57
CA ALA A 105 21.77 24.83 7.18
C ALA A 105 20.96 23.71 6.47
N TYR A 106 20.67 22.61 7.16
CA TYR A 106 19.80 21.57 6.61
C TYR A 106 18.35 22.06 6.48
N ILE A 107 17.82 22.71 7.49
CA ILE A 107 16.45 23.25 7.46
C ILE A 107 16.28 24.27 6.33
N GLU A 108 17.29 25.10 6.09
CA GLU A 108 17.31 26.12 5.02
C GLU A 108 17.38 25.53 3.61
N THR A 109 17.96 24.34 3.43
CA THR A 109 18.19 23.73 2.12
C THR A 109 17.23 22.59 1.79
N SER A 110 16.52 22.04 2.77
CA SER A 110 15.60 20.90 2.60
C SER A 110 14.32 21.31 1.87
N PRO A 111 13.97 20.67 0.74
CA PRO A 111 12.69 20.87 0.05
C PRO A 111 11.48 20.65 0.97
N TYR A 112 11.52 19.66 1.86
CA TYR A 112 10.48 19.42 2.83
C TYR A 112 10.20 20.66 3.70
N PHE A 113 11.23 21.27 4.27
CA PHE A 113 11.06 22.45 5.12
C PHE A 113 10.71 23.71 4.33
N GLN A 114 11.32 23.92 3.18
CA GLN A 114 11.15 25.14 2.38
C GLN A 114 9.82 25.19 1.63
N GLU A 115 9.33 24.04 1.18
CA GLU A 115 8.08 23.95 0.42
C GLU A 115 6.91 23.54 1.34
N TRP A 116 6.95 22.32 1.90
CA TRP A 116 5.81 21.75 2.62
C TRP A 116 5.60 22.35 4.00
N ALA A 117 6.64 22.36 4.84
CA ALA A 117 6.51 22.88 6.21
C ALA A 117 6.16 24.37 6.20
N ARG A 118 6.77 25.16 5.32
CA ARG A 118 6.44 26.58 5.14
C ARG A 118 5.01 26.79 4.65
N ALA A 119 4.53 26.00 3.69
CA ALA A 119 3.17 26.10 3.16
C ALA A 119 2.11 25.73 4.21
N THR A 120 2.39 24.77 5.08
CA THR A 120 1.52 24.39 6.21
C THR A 120 1.67 25.29 7.42
N GLY A 121 2.60 26.24 7.40
CA GLY A 121 2.92 27.12 8.53
C GLY A 121 3.66 26.42 9.67
N THR A 122 4.18 25.21 9.46
CA THR A 122 4.94 24.46 10.47
C THR A 122 6.33 25.07 10.65
N VAL A 123 6.67 25.45 11.89
CA VAL A 123 7.97 26.03 12.25
C VAL A 123 8.86 25.08 13.03
N ASP A 124 8.29 24.08 13.70
CA ASP A 124 9.03 23.04 14.41
C ASP A 124 8.20 21.75 14.47
N THR A 125 8.87 20.62 14.57
CA THR A 125 8.23 19.31 14.61
C THR A 125 8.88 18.43 15.68
N MET A 126 8.05 17.72 16.45
CA MET A 126 8.46 16.66 17.37
C MET A 126 8.09 15.30 16.79
N ALA A 127 9.03 14.38 16.72
CA ALA A 127 8.84 13.01 16.29
C ALA A 127 8.86 12.05 17.51
N LEU A 128 7.86 11.18 17.59
CA LEU A 128 7.77 10.05 18.52
C LEU A 128 7.85 8.76 17.69
N PHE A 129 8.95 8.03 17.77
CA PHE A 129 9.13 6.80 17.00
C PHE A 129 8.42 5.63 17.67
N LEU A 130 7.46 5.04 16.98
CA LEU A 130 6.60 3.98 17.49
C LEU A 130 7.12 2.58 17.16
N MET A 131 7.71 2.43 15.99
CA MET A 131 8.31 1.19 15.49
C MET A 131 9.50 1.51 14.58
N HIS A 132 10.58 0.75 14.71
CA HIS A 132 11.71 0.80 13.81
C HIS A 132 12.23 -0.61 13.50
N THR A 133 12.35 -0.91 12.23
CA THR A 133 13.01 -2.11 11.71
C THR A 133 13.93 -1.71 10.54
N PRO A 134 14.82 -2.58 10.05
CA PRO A 134 15.66 -2.25 8.89
C PRO A 134 14.88 -1.86 7.62
N LEU A 135 13.60 -2.27 7.53
CA LEU A 135 12.77 -2.04 6.35
C LEU A 135 11.66 -1.01 6.58
N HIS A 136 11.23 -0.81 7.82
CA HIS A 136 10.05 0.00 8.11
C HIS A 136 10.27 0.90 9.31
N LEU A 137 9.68 2.08 9.25
CA LEU A 137 9.65 3.03 10.34
C LEU A 137 8.24 3.56 10.52
N ALA A 138 7.74 3.51 11.75
CA ALA A 138 6.51 4.19 12.11
C ALA A 138 6.79 5.29 13.12
N GLY A 139 6.15 6.44 12.92
CA GLY A 139 6.29 7.60 13.78
C GLY A 139 5.03 8.43 13.87
N LEU A 140 4.93 9.13 14.98
CA LEU A 140 3.97 10.18 15.21
C LEU A 140 4.71 11.52 15.16
N TYR A 141 4.28 12.42 14.28
CA TYR A 141 4.92 13.69 14.05
C TYR A 141 3.96 14.82 14.38
N LEU A 142 4.39 15.69 15.28
CA LEU A 142 3.57 16.81 15.82
C LEU A 142 4.21 18.12 15.40
N GLY A 143 3.48 18.93 14.63
CA GLY A 143 3.90 20.23 14.12
C GLY A 143 3.36 21.38 14.93
N ARG A 144 4.19 22.41 15.18
CA ARG A 144 3.78 23.70 15.75
C ARG A 144 3.93 24.81 14.72
N ASN A 145 3.03 25.76 14.76
CA ASN A 145 3.04 26.90 13.87
C ASN A 145 3.67 28.15 14.56
N VAL A 146 3.80 29.24 13.80
CA VAL A 146 4.41 30.50 14.27
C VAL A 146 3.73 31.03 15.55
N ARG A 147 2.41 30.85 15.72
CA ARG A 147 1.70 31.32 16.91
C ARG A 147 2.04 30.51 18.16
N GLN A 148 2.29 29.23 17.98
CA GLN A 148 2.63 28.32 19.07
C GLN A 148 4.14 28.35 19.40
N GLY A 149 4.98 28.77 18.43
CA GLY A 149 6.43 28.84 18.57
C GLY A 149 7.09 27.45 18.50
N LEU A 150 8.34 27.36 18.97
CA LEU A 150 9.11 26.11 18.97
C LEU A 150 8.59 25.14 20.03
N ILE A 151 8.89 23.86 19.84
CA ILE A 151 8.65 22.80 20.81
C ILE A 151 9.49 23.06 22.07
N THR A 152 8.84 23.04 23.22
CA THR A 152 9.47 23.29 24.53
C THR A 152 9.66 21.99 25.33
N ASP A 153 10.32 22.07 26.47
CA ASP A 153 10.52 20.92 27.37
C ASP A 153 9.19 20.34 27.87
N ARG A 154 8.14 21.19 27.97
CA ARG A 154 6.80 20.73 28.35
C ARG A 154 6.26 19.68 27.37
N GLU A 155 6.30 19.97 26.08
CA GLU A 155 5.82 19.04 25.04
C GLU A 155 6.71 17.78 24.98
N ILE A 156 8.03 17.92 25.19
CA ILE A 156 8.95 16.81 25.23
C ILE A 156 8.62 15.88 26.41
N GLU A 157 8.46 16.41 27.60
CA GLU A 157 8.13 15.60 28.78
C GLU A 157 6.77 14.90 28.64
N LEU A 158 5.75 15.61 28.11
CA LEU A 158 4.48 14.99 27.83
C LEU A 158 4.60 13.88 26.75
N GLY A 159 5.37 14.14 25.70
CA GLY A 159 5.68 13.15 24.66
C GLY A 159 6.38 11.90 25.21
N LYS A 160 7.34 12.08 26.14
CA LYS A 160 7.99 10.96 26.84
C LYS A 160 6.99 10.10 27.61
N LEU A 161 6.05 10.74 28.30
CA LEU A 161 5.02 10.03 29.07
C LEU A 161 4.05 9.27 28.15
N LEU A 162 3.70 9.84 26.99
CA LEU A 162 2.75 9.23 26.04
C LEU A 162 3.37 8.10 25.21
N LEU A 163 4.66 8.19 24.88
CA LEU A 163 5.34 7.28 23.95
C LEU A 163 5.18 5.78 24.28
N PRO A 164 5.35 5.32 25.55
CA PRO A 164 5.15 3.91 25.88
C PRO A 164 3.70 3.44 25.67
N HIS A 165 2.73 4.31 25.93
CA HIS A 165 1.30 4.00 25.76
C HIS A 165 0.93 3.94 24.27
N LEU A 166 1.42 4.88 23.48
CA LEU A 166 1.25 4.90 22.01
C LEU A 166 1.84 3.64 21.36
N ARG A 167 3.06 3.24 21.73
CA ARG A 167 3.68 2.01 21.22
C ARG A 167 2.85 0.78 21.53
N ARG A 168 2.35 0.65 22.76
CA ARG A 168 1.48 -0.49 23.14
C ARG A 168 0.18 -0.49 22.37
N ALA A 169 -0.51 0.65 22.30
CA ALA A 169 -1.78 0.74 21.61
C ALA A 169 -1.64 0.43 20.10
N VAL A 170 -0.61 0.98 19.45
CA VAL A 170 -0.29 0.71 18.04
C VAL A 170 -0.01 -0.79 17.81
N THR A 171 0.74 -1.43 18.72
CA THR A 171 1.05 -2.86 18.62
C THR A 171 -0.20 -3.73 18.79
N ILE A 172 -1.07 -3.40 19.76
CA ILE A 172 -2.29 -4.17 20.02
C ILE A 172 -3.33 -3.97 18.92
N SER A 173 -3.52 -2.74 18.45
CA SER A 173 -4.51 -2.42 17.42
C SER A 173 -4.17 -2.96 16.03
N ASN A 174 -2.97 -3.47 15.82
CA ASN A 174 -2.44 -3.86 14.50
C ASN A 174 -2.58 -2.77 13.42
N VAL A 175 -2.79 -1.49 13.81
CA VAL A 175 -2.98 -0.37 12.88
C VAL A 175 -1.79 -0.18 11.94
N LEU A 176 -0.62 -0.69 12.33
CA LEU A 176 0.60 -0.72 11.55
C LEU A 176 0.92 -2.12 11.01
N ASP A 177 -0.06 -3.04 10.97
CA ASP A 177 0.15 -4.34 10.33
C ASP A 177 0.33 -4.15 8.81
N ILE A 178 1.58 -4.29 8.41
CA ILE A 178 2.01 -4.13 7.01
C ILE A 178 1.26 -5.08 6.08
N ARG A 179 0.92 -6.28 6.55
CA ARG A 179 0.19 -7.27 5.74
C ARG A 179 -1.22 -6.78 5.44
N THR A 180 -1.92 -6.29 6.44
CA THR A 180 -3.27 -5.72 6.29
C THR A 180 -3.23 -4.47 5.40
N ILE A 181 -2.32 -3.52 5.67
CA ILE A 181 -2.18 -2.28 4.90
C ILE A 181 -1.86 -2.56 3.42
N VAL A 182 -0.93 -3.47 3.15
CA VAL A 182 -0.57 -3.84 1.77
C VAL A 182 -1.72 -4.60 1.11
N GLY A 183 -2.45 -5.44 1.86
CA GLY A 183 -3.64 -6.15 1.37
C GLY A 183 -4.77 -5.19 0.98
N GLU A 184 -5.10 -4.22 1.82
CA GLU A 184 -6.13 -3.20 1.54
C GLU A 184 -5.78 -2.36 0.30
N ARG A 185 -4.55 -1.84 0.21
CA ARG A 185 -4.10 -1.10 -0.97
C ARG A 185 -4.09 -1.93 -2.25
N MET A 186 -3.83 -3.23 -2.13
CA MET A 186 -3.91 -4.14 -3.27
C MET A 186 -5.37 -4.37 -3.68
N ALA A 187 -6.28 -4.52 -2.73
CA ALA A 187 -7.70 -4.63 -3.00
C ALA A 187 -8.23 -3.37 -3.72
N GLU A 188 -7.92 -2.16 -3.21
CA GLU A 188 -8.26 -0.90 -3.86
C GLU A 188 -7.70 -0.80 -5.30
N ALA A 189 -6.44 -1.24 -5.50
CA ALA A 189 -5.83 -1.26 -6.82
C ALA A 189 -6.50 -2.26 -7.76
N LEU A 190 -6.93 -3.42 -7.26
CA LEU A 190 -7.69 -4.40 -8.03
C LEU A 190 -9.10 -3.89 -8.36
N ASP A 191 -9.73 -3.14 -7.45
CA ASP A 191 -11.05 -2.52 -7.67
C ASP A 191 -11.02 -1.41 -8.72
N ALA A 192 -9.89 -0.73 -8.89
CA ALA A 192 -9.70 0.25 -9.96
C ALA A 192 -9.63 -0.38 -11.37
N LEU A 193 -9.49 -1.69 -11.48
CA LEU A 193 -9.49 -2.40 -12.74
C LEU A 193 -10.91 -2.56 -13.30
N ARG A 194 -11.09 -2.30 -14.59
CA ARG A 194 -12.37 -2.52 -15.30
C ARG A 194 -12.62 -3.99 -15.67
N CYS A 195 -11.68 -4.89 -15.40
CA CYS A 195 -11.83 -6.33 -15.59
C CYS A 195 -12.08 -7.03 -14.27
N ALA A 196 -12.80 -8.14 -14.28
CA ALA A 196 -12.99 -8.95 -13.10
C ALA A 196 -11.68 -9.66 -12.74
N VAL A 197 -11.29 -9.57 -11.45
CA VAL A 197 -10.08 -10.19 -10.91
C VAL A 197 -10.43 -11.00 -9.69
N LEU A 198 -10.05 -12.30 -9.70
CA LEU A 198 -10.22 -13.20 -8.57
C LEU A 198 -8.89 -13.78 -8.14
N LEU A 199 -8.66 -13.89 -6.84
CA LEU A 199 -7.56 -14.67 -6.26
C LEU A 199 -8.14 -15.96 -5.73
N ILE A 200 -7.54 -17.09 -6.11
CA ILE A 200 -8.05 -18.41 -5.78
C ILE A 200 -6.95 -19.30 -5.20
N ASN A 201 -7.36 -20.25 -4.34
CA ASN A 201 -6.49 -21.28 -3.82
C ASN A 201 -6.44 -22.51 -4.77
N GLU A 202 -5.69 -23.53 -4.37
CA GLU A 202 -5.50 -24.79 -5.10
C GLU A 202 -6.80 -25.59 -5.34
N HIS A 203 -7.84 -25.32 -4.54
CA HIS A 203 -9.14 -25.98 -4.68
C HIS A 203 -10.14 -25.13 -5.50
N GLY A 204 -9.70 -23.99 -6.02
CA GLY A 204 -10.56 -23.04 -6.74
C GLY A 204 -11.45 -22.19 -5.80
N THR A 205 -11.21 -22.22 -4.47
CA THR A 205 -11.92 -21.36 -3.53
C THR A 205 -11.52 -19.92 -3.75
N ILE A 206 -12.51 -19.04 -3.85
CA ILE A 206 -12.33 -17.60 -4.02
C ILE A 206 -11.84 -17.02 -2.69
N LEU A 207 -10.64 -16.46 -2.69
CA LEU A 207 -10.03 -15.80 -1.52
C LEU A 207 -10.24 -14.29 -1.56
N HIS A 208 -10.33 -13.73 -2.77
CA HIS A 208 -10.61 -12.33 -3.02
C HIS A 208 -11.26 -12.19 -4.40
N ALA A 209 -12.20 -11.27 -4.53
CA ALA A 209 -12.78 -10.82 -5.78
C ALA A 209 -12.80 -9.29 -5.75
N ASN A 210 -12.44 -8.63 -6.85
CA ASN A 210 -12.63 -7.20 -6.96
C ASN A 210 -14.10 -6.88 -7.30
N HIS A 211 -14.50 -5.63 -7.21
CA HIS A 211 -15.88 -5.20 -7.43
C HIS A 211 -16.46 -5.69 -8.77
N SER A 212 -15.69 -5.66 -9.85
CA SER A 212 -16.10 -6.17 -11.16
C SER A 212 -16.34 -7.69 -11.15
N ALA A 213 -15.54 -8.45 -10.40
CA ALA A 213 -15.71 -9.89 -10.24
C ALA A 213 -16.91 -10.23 -9.35
N GLU A 214 -17.13 -9.50 -8.26
CA GLU A 214 -18.29 -9.67 -7.39
C GLU A 214 -19.60 -9.50 -8.19
N HIS A 215 -19.71 -8.42 -8.97
CA HIS A 215 -20.86 -8.17 -9.83
C HIS A 215 -21.10 -9.33 -10.83
N MET A 216 -20.04 -9.82 -11.46
CA MET A 216 -20.11 -10.94 -12.41
C MET A 216 -20.56 -12.26 -11.71
N LEU A 217 -20.07 -12.51 -10.48
CA LEU A 217 -20.46 -13.67 -9.68
C LEU A 217 -21.93 -13.60 -9.24
N ASP A 218 -22.44 -12.39 -8.92
CA ASP A 218 -23.83 -12.14 -8.53
C ASP A 218 -24.79 -12.28 -9.70
N GLU A 219 -24.40 -11.87 -10.92
CA GLU A 219 -25.14 -12.09 -12.16
C GLU A 219 -25.17 -13.58 -12.56
N GLY A 220 -24.18 -14.35 -12.12
CA GLY A 220 -24.11 -15.79 -12.32
C GLY A 220 -23.69 -16.21 -13.74
N ASP A 221 -23.29 -15.27 -14.61
CA ASP A 221 -22.85 -15.50 -15.98
C ASP A 221 -21.73 -14.53 -16.38
N PRO A 222 -20.64 -14.99 -17.01
CA PRO A 222 -20.28 -16.35 -17.42
C PRO A 222 -19.64 -17.20 -16.33
N VAL A 223 -19.52 -16.68 -15.11
CA VAL A 223 -19.00 -17.40 -13.93
C VAL A 223 -19.91 -17.21 -12.73
N HIS A 224 -19.90 -18.16 -11.83
CA HIS A 224 -20.65 -18.11 -10.57
C HIS A 224 -19.87 -18.73 -9.42
N SER A 225 -20.28 -18.43 -8.21
CA SER A 225 -19.74 -19.04 -7.00
C SER A 225 -20.67 -20.16 -6.50
N ALA A 226 -20.14 -21.38 -6.38
CA ALA A 226 -20.84 -22.47 -5.72
C ALA A 226 -20.08 -22.84 -4.44
N LYS A 227 -20.68 -22.55 -3.27
CA LYS A 227 -20.08 -22.77 -1.94
C LYS A 227 -18.68 -22.12 -1.80
N GLY A 228 -18.52 -20.93 -2.36
CA GLY A 228 -17.25 -20.20 -2.32
C GLY A 228 -16.20 -20.65 -3.35
N THR A 229 -16.53 -21.57 -4.25
CA THR A 229 -15.65 -22.06 -5.32
C THR A 229 -16.06 -21.47 -6.66
N LEU A 230 -15.08 -21.07 -7.49
CA LEU A 230 -15.29 -20.48 -8.81
C LEU A 230 -15.69 -21.55 -9.84
N HIS A 231 -16.79 -21.32 -10.55
CA HIS A 231 -17.27 -22.15 -11.64
C HIS A 231 -17.59 -21.31 -12.86
N ALA A 232 -17.32 -21.83 -14.06
CA ALA A 232 -17.85 -21.27 -15.29
C ALA A 232 -19.24 -21.86 -15.60
N THR A 233 -20.11 -21.04 -16.21
CA THR A 233 -21.48 -21.43 -16.54
C THR A 233 -21.53 -22.40 -17.71
N ALA A 234 -20.70 -22.18 -18.76
CA ALA A 234 -20.58 -23.08 -19.91
C ALA A 234 -19.86 -24.38 -19.50
N PRO A 235 -20.41 -25.59 -19.78
CA PRO A 235 -19.81 -26.87 -19.34
C PRO A 235 -18.39 -27.12 -19.90
N SER A 236 -18.11 -26.69 -21.14
CA SER A 236 -16.79 -26.78 -21.75
C SER A 236 -15.78 -25.92 -21.00
N ALA A 237 -16.11 -24.68 -20.74
CA ALA A 237 -15.27 -23.75 -19.97
C ALA A 237 -15.10 -24.19 -18.52
N ALA A 238 -16.09 -24.79 -17.89
CA ALA A 238 -16.00 -25.30 -16.52
C ALA A 238 -14.95 -26.40 -16.36
N SER A 239 -14.81 -27.29 -17.34
CA SER A 239 -13.75 -28.30 -17.32
C SER A 239 -12.36 -27.72 -17.52
N GLU A 240 -12.22 -26.80 -18.48
CA GLU A 240 -10.96 -26.14 -18.79
C GLU A 240 -10.50 -25.25 -17.64
N LEU A 241 -11.41 -24.50 -17.01
CA LEU A 241 -11.10 -23.63 -15.86
C LEU A 241 -10.57 -24.44 -14.67
N ARG A 242 -11.23 -25.55 -14.33
CA ARG A 242 -10.75 -26.45 -13.26
C ARG A 242 -9.37 -27.02 -13.56
N SER A 243 -9.13 -27.44 -14.80
CA SER A 243 -7.83 -27.97 -15.23
C SER A 243 -6.74 -26.90 -15.16
N ALA A 244 -7.04 -25.67 -15.55
CA ALA A 244 -6.12 -24.54 -15.48
C ALA A 244 -5.76 -24.18 -14.03
N ILE A 245 -6.74 -24.17 -13.13
CA ILE A 245 -6.52 -23.93 -11.69
C ILE A 245 -5.64 -25.02 -11.09
N ALA A 246 -5.92 -26.29 -11.40
CA ALA A 246 -5.12 -27.43 -10.92
C ALA A 246 -3.69 -27.38 -11.43
N LEU A 247 -3.48 -26.99 -12.69
CA LEU A 247 -2.16 -26.81 -13.26
C LEU A 247 -1.42 -25.62 -12.61
N ALA A 248 -2.10 -24.52 -12.34
CA ALA A 248 -1.52 -23.36 -11.64
C ALA A 248 -1.08 -23.70 -10.21
N ALA A 249 -1.76 -24.64 -9.57
CA ALA A 249 -1.43 -25.10 -8.22
C ALA A 249 -0.28 -26.11 -8.18
N GLY A 250 -0.19 -27.00 -9.19
CA GLY A 250 0.64 -28.20 -9.10
C GLY A 250 1.97 -28.14 -9.85
N ASN A 251 2.14 -27.27 -10.86
CA ASN A 251 3.34 -27.32 -11.69
C ASN A 251 3.71 -25.96 -12.30
N GLU A 252 4.64 -25.26 -11.64
CA GLU A 252 5.23 -24.01 -12.14
C GLU A 252 5.94 -24.17 -13.51
N ALA A 253 6.43 -25.38 -13.83
CA ALA A 253 7.17 -25.65 -15.05
C ALA A 253 6.25 -25.93 -16.26
N GLY A 254 5.01 -26.40 -16.04
CA GLY A 254 4.08 -26.83 -17.10
C GLY A 254 3.28 -25.73 -17.76
N ILE A 255 2.96 -24.65 -17.02
CA ILE A 255 2.22 -23.51 -17.56
C ILE A 255 3.18 -22.45 -18.11
N GLY A 256 4.43 -22.47 -17.66
CA GLY A 256 5.37 -21.38 -17.88
C GLY A 256 4.86 -20.10 -17.18
N LYS A 257 5.53 -18.98 -17.39
CA LYS A 257 5.08 -17.67 -16.87
C LYS A 257 3.91 -17.06 -17.70
N THR A 258 3.23 -17.84 -18.53
CA THR A 258 2.32 -17.38 -19.59
C THR A 258 0.85 -17.40 -19.21
N GLY A 259 0.44 -18.19 -18.23
CA GLY A 259 -0.98 -18.39 -17.93
C GLY A 259 -1.75 -19.14 -19.03
N LEU A 260 -2.98 -19.53 -18.73
CA LEU A 260 -3.89 -20.19 -19.64
C LEU A 260 -5.09 -19.27 -19.90
N ALA A 261 -5.44 -19.07 -21.18
CA ALA A 261 -6.64 -18.34 -21.60
C ALA A 261 -7.75 -19.34 -21.95
N ILE A 262 -8.90 -19.17 -21.32
CA ILE A 262 -10.08 -20.04 -21.46
C ILE A 262 -11.23 -19.18 -21.93
N ARG A 263 -11.88 -19.58 -23.01
CA ARG A 263 -13.09 -18.90 -23.47
C ARG A 263 -14.27 -19.30 -22.58
N LEU A 264 -14.90 -18.32 -21.94
CA LEU A 264 -16.01 -18.53 -21.01
C LEU A 264 -17.38 -18.51 -21.71
N THR A 265 -17.48 -17.88 -22.88
CA THR A 265 -18.74 -17.72 -23.62
C THR A 265 -18.82 -18.67 -24.81
N GLU A 266 -20.05 -19.05 -25.17
CA GLU A 266 -20.35 -19.86 -26.38
C GLU A 266 -19.93 -19.12 -27.68
N PRO A 267 -19.72 -19.86 -28.82
CA PRO A 267 -19.21 -19.28 -30.05
C PRO A 267 -20.00 -18.10 -30.61
N ASP A 268 -21.31 -18.09 -30.38
CA ASP A 268 -22.26 -17.11 -30.95
C ASP A 268 -22.43 -15.84 -30.07
N VAL A 269 -21.73 -15.77 -28.95
CA VAL A 269 -21.76 -14.63 -28.02
C VAL A 269 -20.42 -13.90 -28.05
N PRO A 270 -20.38 -12.58 -27.83
CA PRO A 270 -19.12 -11.84 -27.72
C PRO A 270 -18.12 -12.54 -26.84
N PRO A 271 -16.87 -12.74 -27.26
CA PRO A 271 -15.93 -13.57 -26.54
C PRO A 271 -15.51 -12.92 -25.22
N LEU A 272 -15.70 -13.64 -24.12
CA LEU A 272 -15.12 -13.37 -22.80
C LEU A 272 -14.12 -14.47 -22.47
N PHE A 273 -12.96 -14.06 -21.95
CA PHE A 273 -11.88 -14.99 -21.60
C PHE A 273 -11.53 -14.89 -20.12
N ALA A 274 -11.29 -16.04 -19.51
CA ALA A 274 -10.59 -16.14 -18.24
C ALA A 274 -9.10 -16.42 -18.50
N HIS A 275 -8.26 -15.57 -17.96
CA HIS A 275 -6.80 -15.77 -17.96
C HIS A 275 -6.37 -16.23 -16.57
N VAL A 276 -5.98 -17.48 -16.44
CA VAL A 276 -5.49 -18.08 -15.19
C VAL A 276 -3.98 -17.94 -15.14
N LEU A 277 -3.49 -17.12 -14.24
CA LEU A 277 -2.06 -16.85 -14.02
C LEU A 277 -1.61 -17.49 -12.72
N PRO A 278 -0.62 -18.39 -12.72
CA PRO A 278 -0.04 -18.92 -11.51
C PRO A 278 0.67 -17.80 -10.72
N LEU A 279 0.40 -17.71 -9.43
CA LEU A 279 1.09 -16.81 -8.53
C LEU A 279 2.37 -17.47 -8.03
N THR A 280 3.36 -17.54 -8.94
CA THR A 280 4.66 -18.17 -8.70
C THR A 280 5.66 -17.16 -8.16
N GLY A 281 6.33 -17.52 -7.08
CA GLY A 281 7.36 -16.71 -6.46
C GLY A 281 6.97 -16.14 -5.10
N SER A 282 7.91 -16.20 -4.16
CA SER A 282 7.73 -15.82 -2.76
C SER A 282 7.24 -14.39 -2.54
N ASN A 283 7.54 -13.47 -3.48
CA ASN A 283 7.18 -12.07 -3.36
C ASN A 283 5.71 -11.76 -3.70
N PHE A 284 5.10 -12.48 -4.64
CA PHE A 284 3.69 -12.26 -5.03
C PHE A 284 2.70 -12.90 -4.05
N ARG A 285 2.91 -14.18 -3.68
CA ARG A 285 2.09 -14.87 -2.68
C ARG A 285 2.08 -14.15 -1.34
N THR A 286 3.24 -13.68 -0.88
CA THR A 286 3.36 -13.00 0.41
C THR A 286 2.69 -11.62 0.43
N ARG A 287 2.53 -10.99 -0.74
CA ARG A 287 1.95 -9.64 -0.84
C ARG A 287 0.44 -9.63 -1.07
N LEU A 288 -0.11 -10.60 -1.84
CA LEU A 288 -1.53 -10.65 -2.17
C LEU A 288 -2.32 -11.42 -1.11
N GLN A 289 -2.14 -12.74 -1.11
CA GLN A 289 -2.80 -13.67 -0.18
C GLN A 289 -1.90 -14.90 -0.04
N PRO A 290 -1.40 -15.26 1.14
CA PRO A 290 -0.47 -16.39 1.30
C PRO A 290 -1.01 -17.73 0.79
N ALA A 291 -2.34 -17.90 0.82
CA ALA A 291 -3.03 -19.11 0.35
C ALA A 291 -3.40 -19.06 -1.15
N ALA A 292 -3.25 -17.93 -1.83
CA ALA A 292 -3.58 -17.82 -3.25
C ALA A 292 -2.51 -18.51 -4.10
N VAL A 293 -2.96 -19.37 -5.03
CA VAL A 293 -2.09 -20.06 -5.98
C VAL A 293 -2.22 -19.50 -7.39
N ALA A 294 -3.36 -18.88 -7.71
CA ALA A 294 -3.60 -18.27 -9.01
C ALA A 294 -4.41 -16.99 -8.93
N ALA A 295 -4.18 -16.11 -9.90
CA ALA A 295 -5.05 -14.99 -10.22
C ALA A 295 -5.81 -15.30 -11.51
N VAL A 296 -7.12 -15.05 -11.49
CA VAL A 296 -8.01 -15.22 -12.66
C VAL A 296 -8.49 -13.84 -13.08
N PHE A 297 -8.17 -13.44 -14.30
CA PHE A 297 -8.62 -12.19 -14.91
C PHE A 297 -9.70 -12.52 -15.95
N ILE A 298 -10.88 -11.90 -15.84
CA ILE A 298 -11.98 -12.13 -16.76
C ILE A 298 -12.30 -10.82 -17.49
N GLY A 299 -12.26 -10.87 -18.83
CA GLY A 299 -12.54 -9.70 -19.66
C GLY A 299 -12.67 -10.02 -21.14
N ALA A 300 -13.17 -9.03 -21.91
CA ALA A 300 -13.21 -9.10 -23.36
C ALA A 300 -11.80 -8.85 -23.95
N PRO A 301 -11.49 -9.42 -25.14
CA PRO A 301 -10.27 -9.02 -25.86
C PRO A 301 -10.44 -7.60 -26.44
N PRO A 302 -9.43 -6.89 -26.71
CA PRO A 302 -8.59 -6.02 -25.91
C PRO A 302 -9.00 -4.53 -25.98
N HIS A 303 -9.35 -3.94 -24.85
CA HIS A 303 -8.96 -2.55 -24.59
C HIS A 303 -8.00 -2.52 -23.42
N ALA A 304 -6.99 -3.38 -23.50
CA ALA A 304 -6.17 -3.87 -22.39
C ALA A 304 -5.05 -2.92 -21.91
N GLN A 305 -4.86 -1.76 -22.52
CA GLN A 305 -3.76 -0.86 -22.14
C GLN A 305 -4.03 -0.13 -20.83
N ASP A 306 -5.25 0.32 -20.58
CA ASP A 306 -5.58 1.12 -19.39
C ASP A 306 -5.50 0.30 -18.09
N GLY A 307 -5.90 -0.98 -18.14
CA GLY A 307 -5.87 -1.86 -16.97
C GLY A 307 -4.47 -2.37 -16.62
N ALA A 308 -3.63 -2.61 -17.61
CA ALA A 308 -2.26 -3.09 -17.39
C ALA A 308 -1.39 -2.02 -16.72
N ASP A 309 -1.53 -0.76 -17.08
CA ASP A 309 -0.76 0.34 -16.52
C ASP A 309 -1.15 0.61 -15.06
N ALA A 310 -2.43 0.56 -14.73
CA ALA A 310 -2.92 0.70 -13.36
C ALA A 310 -2.40 -0.45 -12.47
N LEU A 311 -2.48 -1.69 -12.95
CA LEU A 311 -1.97 -2.86 -12.22
C LEU A 311 -0.45 -2.84 -12.09
N ALA A 312 0.26 -2.40 -13.14
CA ALA A 312 1.71 -2.26 -13.10
C ALA A 312 2.17 -1.24 -12.07
N ALA A 313 1.48 -0.10 -11.97
CA ALA A 313 1.74 0.91 -10.96
C ALA A 313 1.46 0.39 -9.54
N ALA A 314 0.33 -0.30 -9.35
CA ALA A 314 -0.06 -0.87 -8.06
C ALA A 314 0.90 -1.99 -7.58
N LEU A 315 1.39 -2.83 -8.49
CA LEU A 315 2.30 -3.93 -8.20
C LEU A 315 3.77 -3.52 -8.23
N GLY A 316 4.10 -2.29 -8.62
CA GLY A 316 5.47 -1.80 -8.76
C GLY A 316 6.25 -2.56 -9.83
N LEU A 317 5.58 -2.89 -10.94
CA LEU A 317 6.20 -3.64 -12.04
C LEU A 317 7.17 -2.75 -12.80
N THR A 318 8.25 -3.39 -13.29
CA THR A 318 9.17 -2.72 -14.20
C THR A 318 8.50 -2.44 -15.56
N PRO A 319 9.00 -1.48 -16.39
CA PRO A 319 8.46 -1.22 -17.72
C PRO A 319 8.46 -2.46 -18.65
N ALA A 320 9.34 -3.43 -18.39
CA ALA A 320 9.37 -4.70 -19.14
C ALA A 320 8.25 -5.65 -18.70
N GLU A 321 7.99 -5.74 -17.41
CA GLU A 321 6.89 -6.54 -16.84
C GLU A 321 5.53 -5.92 -17.17
N ASN A 322 5.42 -4.59 -17.18
CA ASN A 322 4.20 -3.90 -17.63
C ASN A 322 3.87 -4.19 -19.10
N ARG A 323 4.87 -4.14 -20.01
CA ARG A 323 4.66 -4.51 -21.42
C ARG A 323 4.22 -5.97 -21.59
N LEU A 324 4.76 -6.85 -20.74
CA LEU A 324 4.36 -8.25 -20.72
C LEU A 324 2.91 -8.41 -20.25
N LEU A 325 2.56 -7.73 -19.16
CA LEU A 325 1.20 -7.70 -18.61
C LEU A 325 0.22 -7.17 -19.64
N ALA A 326 0.50 -6.05 -20.30
CA ALA A 326 -0.32 -5.48 -21.37
C ALA A 326 -0.51 -6.45 -22.56
N SER A 327 0.53 -7.22 -22.90
CA SER A 327 0.45 -8.24 -23.94
C SER A 327 -0.44 -9.42 -23.56
N LEU A 328 -0.43 -9.82 -22.27
CA LEU A 328 -1.31 -10.86 -21.73
C LEU A 328 -2.76 -10.39 -21.70
N PHE A 329 -3.04 -9.15 -21.28
CA PHE A 329 -4.36 -8.54 -21.36
C PHE A 329 -4.89 -8.43 -22.82
N ALA A 330 -3.97 -8.25 -23.77
CA ALA A 330 -4.30 -8.27 -25.20
C ALA A 330 -4.50 -9.69 -25.78
N GLY A 331 -4.58 -10.74 -24.94
CA GLY A 331 -4.76 -12.13 -25.38
C GLY A 331 -3.58 -12.69 -26.17
N ARG A 332 -2.39 -12.06 -26.10
CA ARG A 332 -1.20 -12.50 -26.83
C ARG A 332 -0.39 -13.49 -25.98
N THR A 333 0.08 -14.55 -26.61
CA THR A 333 0.98 -15.49 -25.96
C THR A 333 2.41 -14.94 -25.92
N LEU A 334 3.21 -15.34 -24.93
CA LEU A 334 4.64 -14.97 -24.83
C LEU A 334 5.45 -15.34 -26.07
N VAL A 335 5.05 -16.40 -26.78
CA VAL A 335 5.68 -16.81 -28.04
C VAL A 335 5.55 -15.72 -29.10
N SER A 336 4.40 -15.08 -29.23
CA SER A 336 4.19 -13.97 -30.16
C SER A 336 4.90 -12.68 -29.77
N PHE A 337 5.20 -12.48 -28.47
CA PHE A 337 5.97 -11.34 -27.98
C PHE A 337 7.48 -11.53 -28.22
N LEU A 338 8.00 -12.75 -28.02
CA LEU A 338 9.42 -13.06 -28.21
C LEU A 338 9.82 -13.18 -29.69
N SER A 339 8.90 -13.57 -30.58
CA SER A 339 9.16 -13.64 -32.01
C SER A 339 9.39 -12.26 -32.64
N ARG A 340 8.67 -11.22 -32.19
CA ARG A 340 8.88 -9.83 -32.66
C ARG A 340 10.19 -9.19 -32.19
N ARG A 341 10.83 -9.68 -31.13
CA ARG A 341 12.15 -9.21 -30.68
C ARG A 341 13.31 -9.73 -31.54
N ARG A 342 13.08 -10.73 -32.40
CA ARG A 342 14.08 -11.27 -33.34
C ARG A 342 14.15 -10.54 -34.67
N GLU A 343 13.17 -9.68 -34.98
CA GLU A 343 13.18 -8.83 -36.18
C GLU A 343 13.72 -7.42 -35.88
N VAL A 344 14.95 -7.32 -35.39
CA VAL A 344 15.72 -6.06 -35.45
C VAL A 344 16.32 -5.99 -36.86
N PRO A 345 16.00 -4.97 -37.69
CA PRO A 345 16.62 -4.85 -39.00
C PRO A 345 18.13 -4.63 -38.85
N VAL A 346 18.89 -5.49 -39.49
CA VAL A 346 20.33 -5.29 -39.69
C VAL A 346 20.48 -4.05 -40.56
N LEU A 347 20.98 -2.94 -40.01
CA LEU A 347 21.38 -1.76 -40.79
C LEU A 347 22.47 -2.16 -41.75
N PRO A 348 22.40 -1.80 -43.05
CA PRO A 348 23.47 -2.05 -44.01
C PRO A 348 24.68 -1.24 -43.62
N ARG A 349 25.83 -1.89 -43.49
CA ARG A 349 27.14 -1.23 -43.40
C ARG A 349 27.39 -0.59 -44.75
N HIS A 350 27.38 0.73 -44.78
CA HIS A 350 27.95 1.49 -45.92
C HIS A 350 29.49 1.39 -45.90
N ALA A 351 29.98 1.01 -47.06
CA ALA A 351 31.41 1.00 -47.40
C ALA A 351 31.92 2.43 -47.55
#